data_08c522206ac75ae451523809ea4f10cb
#
_entry.id   08c522206ac75ae451523809ea4f10cb
#
_cell.length_a   1.000
_cell.length_b   1.000
_cell.length_c   1.000
_cell.angle_alpha   90.00
_cell.angle_beta   90.00
_cell.angle_gamma   90.00
#
_symmetry.space_group_name_H-M   'P 1'
#
loop_
_entity.id
_entity.type
_entity.pdbx_description
1 polymer ?
#
loop_
_entity_poly.entity_id
_entity_poly.type
_entity_poly.pdbx_seq_one_letter_code
_entity_poly.pdbx_strand_id
1 'polypeptide(L)'
;RSLGLGQSFAYIPHGPELDVPEAEQAQMLAELGRALKPQLPRSCMFIRFDPPWFHAEELALPDNCSPVTRPAYGTPLVKSTDVQPPDTVLVDLRPDDDAILGAMKSKWRYNIRLAEKKGVRVAEEGRSALGLFYELYETTSKRDGIALHARSYYEKLFERANPDGVQGMAPASEDLRLWVARHEGQALAAIITVFHGKRAVYLYGASSDEKRSLMPAYALQWAAMKA
;
A
#
# COMPACT_ATOMS: atom_id res chain seq x y z
N ARG A 1 -0.71 -7.25 -17.79
CA ARG A 1 0.34 -8.18 -17.31
C ARG A 1 0.51 -9.32 -18.31
N SER A 2 1.73 -9.79 -18.54
CA SER A 2 2.03 -10.94 -19.39
C SER A 2 1.74 -12.26 -18.65
N LEU A 3 1.14 -13.22 -19.38
CA LEU A 3 0.93 -14.61 -18.93
C LEU A 3 1.94 -15.58 -19.56
N GLY A 4 2.82 -15.09 -20.44
CA GLY A 4 3.66 -15.92 -21.30
C GLY A 4 2.98 -16.28 -22.63
N LEU A 5 3.73 -16.88 -23.57
CA LEU A 5 3.26 -17.29 -24.89
C LEU A 5 2.49 -16.21 -25.69
N GLY A 6 2.85 -14.94 -25.50
CA GLY A 6 2.18 -13.81 -26.14
C GLY A 6 0.80 -13.43 -25.56
N GLN A 7 0.36 -14.09 -24.50
CA GLN A 7 -0.91 -13.82 -23.83
C GLN A 7 -0.73 -12.82 -22.69
N SER A 8 -1.79 -12.07 -22.41
CA SER A 8 -1.81 -11.05 -21.35
C SER A 8 -3.18 -10.96 -20.66
N PHE A 9 -3.23 -10.26 -19.54
CA PHE A 9 -4.48 -9.85 -18.91
C PHE A 9 -4.40 -8.40 -18.46
N ALA A 10 -5.53 -7.72 -18.44
CA ALA A 10 -5.68 -6.40 -17.84
C ALA A 10 -5.96 -6.58 -16.35
N TYR A 11 -5.37 -5.71 -15.52
CA TYR A 11 -5.56 -5.75 -14.08
C TYR A 11 -5.78 -4.34 -13.54
N ILE A 12 -6.84 -4.19 -12.78
CA ILE A 12 -7.23 -2.94 -12.11
C ILE A 12 -7.09 -3.21 -10.60
N PRO A 13 -5.89 -2.97 -10.03
CA PRO A 13 -5.64 -3.17 -8.59
C PRO A 13 -6.40 -2.11 -7.79
N HIS A 14 -6.98 -2.51 -6.66
CA HIS A 14 -7.74 -1.63 -5.75
C HIS A 14 -8.78 -0.77 -6.47
N GLY A 15 -9.45 -1.35 -7.47
CA GLY A 15 -10.44 -0.62 -8.28
C GLY A 15 -11.28 -1.52 -9.19
N PRO A 16 -12.24 -0.90 -9.90
CA PRO A 16 -12.59 0.51 -9.80
C PRO A 16 -13.39 0.85 -8.53
N GLU A 17 -13.30 2.10 -8.07
CA GLU A 17 -14.26 2.64 -7.11
C GLU A 17 -15.54 2.98 -7.88
N LEU A 18 -16.66 2.37 -7.50
CA LEU A 18 -17.95 2.57 -8.12
C LEU A 18 -18.92 3.11 -7.06
N ASP A 19 -19.49 4.27 -7.33
CA ASP A 19 -20.54 4.87 -6.48
C ASP A 19 -21.92 4.37 -6.96
N VAL A 20 -22.14 3.06 -6.73
CA VAL A 20 -23.40 2.38 -7.08
C VAL A 20 -23.84 1.47 -5.94
N PRO A 21 -25.15 1.21 -5.78
CA PRO A 21 -25.66 0.26 -4.80
C PRO A 21 -24.98 -1.12 -4.93
N GLU A 22 -24.79 -1.83 -3.82
CA GLU A 22 -24.17 -3.16 -3.79
C GLU A 22 -24.80 -4.14 -4.79
N ALA A 23 -26.12 -4.12 -4.90
CA ALA A 23 -26.86 -4.99 -5.83
C ALA A 23 -26.50 -4.76 -7.31
N GLU A 24 -25.98 -3.58 -7.66
CA GLU A 24 -25.66 -3.18 -9.04
C GLU A 24 -24.17 -3.31 -9.36
N GLN A 25 -23.31 -3.46 -8.35
CA GLN A 25 -21.85 -3.46 -8.50
C GLN A 25 -21.36 -4.52 -9.48
N ALA A 26 -21.86 -5.75 -9.38
CA ALA A 26 -21.45 -6.84 -10.26
C ALA A 26 -21.87 -6.59 -11.73
N GLN A 27 -23.05 -6.04 -11.94
CA GLN A 27 -23.51 -5.67 -13.27
C GLN A 27 -22.64 -4.56 -13.86
N MET A 28 -22.37 -3.51 -13.09
CA MET A 28 -21.53 -2.39 -13.51
C MET A 28 -20.12 -2.83 -13.89
N LEU A 29 -19.49 -3.72 -13.12
CA LEU A 29 -18.18 -4.30 -13.49
C LEU A 29 -18.24 -5.09 -14.80
N ALA A 30 -19.32 -5.85 -15.02
CA ALA A 30 -19.49 -6.60 -16.26
C ALA A 30 -19.66 -5.67 -17.47
N GLU A 31 -20.38 -4.56 -17.31
CA GLU A 31 -20.57 -3.51 -18.33
C GLU A 31 -19.25 -2.79 -18.62
N LEU A 32 -18.51 -2.42 -17.57
CA LEU A 32 -17.18 -1.83 -17.72
C LEU A 32 -16.23 -2.78 -18.45
N GLY A 33 -16.24 -4.08 -18.12
CA GLY A 33 -15.44 -5.09 -18.82
C GLY A 33 -15.76 -5.17 -20.31
N ARG A 34 -17.05 -5.09 -20.68
CA ARG A 34 -17.48 -5.08 -22.09
C ARG A 34 -17.02 -3.80 -22.81
N ALA A 35 -17.12 -2.65 -22.15
CA ALA A 35 -16.70 -1.36 -22.71
C ALA A 35 -15.17 -1.27 -22.89
N LEU A 36 -14.39 -1.86 -22.01
CA LEU A 36 -12.93 -1.88 -22.08
C LEU A 36 -12.39 -2.86 -23.12
N LYS A 37 -13.10 -3.96 -23.35
CA LYS A 37 -12.62 -5.06 -24.23
C LYS A 37 -12.14 -4.60 -25.61
N PRO A 38 -12.84 -3.71 -26.35
CA PRO A 38 -12.39 -3.25 -27.67
C PRO A 38 -11.09 -2.42 -27.64
N GLN A 39 -10.73 -1.86 -26.48
CA GLN A 39 -9.55 -1.02 -26.30
C GLN A 39 -8.33 -1.80 -25.87
N LEU A 40 -8.50 -3.08 -25.55
CA LEU A 40 -7.42 -3.95 -25.09
C LEU A 40 -6.80 -4.72 -26.25
N PRO A 41 -5.51 -5.07 -26.18
CA PRO A 41 -4.87 -5.93 -27.17
C PRO A 41 -5.62 -7.26 -27.35
N ARG A 42 -5.62 -7.81 -28.56
CA ARG A 42 -6.22 -9.13 -28.83
C ARG A 42 -5.63 -10.26 -27.99
N SER A 43 -4.40 -10.11 -27.51
CA SER A 43 -3.74 -11.01 -26.57
C SER A 43 -4.29 -10.97 -25.16
N CYS A 44 -5.16 -10.00 -24.84
CA CYS A 44 -5.76 -9.88 -23.51
C CYS A 44 -6.90 -10.88 -23.34
N MET A 45 -6.63 -11.90 -22.53
CA MET A 45 -7.55 -13.04 -22.32
C MET A 45 -8.72 -12.67 -21.41
N PHE A 46 -8.47 -11.87 -20.38
CA PHE A 46 -9.48 -11.43 -19.41
C PHE A 46 -9.08 -10.11 -18.74
N ILE A 47 -10.05 -9.49 -18.10
CA ILE A 47 -9.85 -8.33 -17.24
C ILE A 47 -10.06 -8.79 -15.80
N ARG A 48 -9.12 -8.46 -14.93
CA ARG A 48 -9.22 -8.68 -13.51
C ARG A 48 -9.52 -7.35 -12.82
N PHE A 49 -10.57 -7.32 -12.05
CA PHE A 49 -10.93 -6.23 -11.14
C PHE A 49 -10.63 -6.62 -9.71
N ASP A 50 -10.23 -5.66 -8.90
CA ASP A 50 -9.95 -5.81 -7.48
C ASP A 50 -10.56 -4.61 -6.74
N PRO A 51 -11.91 -4.51 -6.75
CA PRO A 51 -12.60 -3.33 -6.24
C PRO A 51 -12.49 -3.25 -4.71
N PRO A 52 -12.30 -2.05 -4.16
CA PRO A 52 -12.23 -1.82 -2.73
C PRO A 52 -13.63 -1.77 -2.10
N TRP A 53 -14.38 -2.85 -2.23
CA TRP A 53 -15.72 -2.93 -1.65
C TRP A 53 -15.64 -3.32 -0.19
N PHE A 54 -16.22 -2.46 0.63
CA PHE A 54 -16.37 -2.68 2.06
C PHE A 54 -17.87 -2.70 2.37
N HIS A 55 -18.31 -3.62 3.22
CA HIS A 55 -19.62 -3.52 3.81
C HIS A 55 -19.62 -2.37 4.83
N ALA A 56 -20.64 -1.51 4.80
CA ALA A 56 -20.72 -0.37 5.71
C ALA A 56 -20.70 -0.79 7.19
N GLU A 57 -21.21 -1.97 7.49
CA GLU A 57 -21.19 -2.59 8.82
C GLU A 57 -19.78 -2.99 9.25
N GLU A 58 -18.89 -3.36 8.32
CA GLU A 58 -17.50 -3.75 8.60
C GLU A 58 -16.63 -2.55 9.00
N LEU A 59 -16.94 -1.36 8.50
CA LEU A 59 -16.26 -0.12 8.91
C LEU A 59 -16.57 0.31 10.34
N ALA A 60 -17.64 -0.23 10.92
CA ALA A 60 -18.06 0.06 12.30
C ALA A 60 -17.53 -0.94 13.34
N LEU A 61 -16.91 -2.04 12.90
CA LEU A 61 -16.48 -3.12 13.80
C LEU A 61 -14.95 -3.27 13.79
N PRO A 62 -14.28 -3.04 14.93
CA PRO A 62 -12.81 -3.18 15.01
C PRO A 62 -12.29 -4.62 14.94
N ASP A 63 -13.12 -5.64 15.01
CA ASP A 63 -12.67 -7.01 15.26
C ASP A 63 -13.16 -8.13 14.33
N ASN A 64 -13.96 -7.86 13.28
CA ASN A 64 -14.46 -8.93 12.42
C ASN A 64 -14.46 -8.55 10.94
N CYS A 65 -13.48 -9.04 10.20
CA CYS A 65 -13.53 -9.08 8.73
C CYS A 65 -14.42 -10.24 8.28
N SER A 66 -15.65 -9.97 7.89
CA SER A 66 -16.51 -10.96 7.26
C SER A 66 -16.20 -11.14 5.77
N PRO A 67 -16.32 -12.37 5.23
CA PRO A 67 -15.98 -12.61 3.82
C PRO A 67 -16.96 -11.90 2.89
N VAL A 68 -16.40 -11.23 1.90
CA VAL A 68 -17.13 -10.56 0.81
C VAL A 68 -18.18 -11.49 0.20
N THR A 69 -19.43 -11.05 0.15
CA THR A 69 -20.54 -11.76 -0.48
C THR A 69 -20.21 -12.11 -1.93
N ARG A 70 -20.52 -13.34 -2.34
CA ARG A 70 -20.32 -13.81 -3.72
C ARG A 70 -21.18 -12.98 -4.67
N PRO A 71 -20.63 -12.57 -5.84
CA PRO A 71 -21.43 -11.90 -6.86
C PRO A 71 -22.63 -12.78 -7.23
N ALA A 72 -23.78 -12.14 -7.45
CA ALA A 72 -25.01 -12.83 -7.84
C ALA A 72 -24.79 -13.71 -9.07
N TYR A 73 -25.30 -14.94 -9.04
CA TYR A 73 -25.24 -15.86 -10.18
C TYR A 73 -25.86 -15.23 -11.42
N GLY A 74 -25.16 -15.30 -12.55
CA GLY A 74 -25.64 -14.81 -13.85
C GLY A 74 -24.81 -13.72 -14.51
N THR A 75 -23.78 -13.20 -13.82
CA THR A 75 -22.82 -12.28 -14.43
C THR A 75 -21.62 -13.05 -15.02
N PRO A 76 -20.96 -12.54 -16.08
CA PRO A 76 -19.73 -13.14 -16.62
C PRO A 76 -18.52 -12.97 -15.68
N LEU A 77 -18.74 -12.60 -14.44
CA LEU A 77 -17.73 -12.44 -13.42
C LEU A 77 -17.48 -13.76 -12.69
N VAL A 78 -16.20 -14.10 -12.54
CA VAL A 78 -15.77 -15.28 -11.80
C VAL A 78 -14.83 -14.83 -10.68
N LYS A 79 -15.14 -15.21 -9.42
CA LYS A 79 -14.20 -14.97 -8.32
C LYS A 79 -12.94 -15.81 -8.55
N SER A 80 -11.79 -15.14 -8.46
CA SER A 80 -10.46 -15.77 -8.58
C SER A 80 -9.68 -15.60 -7.28
N THR A 81 -8.53 -16.27 -7.19
CA THR A 81 -7.60 -16.10 -6.06
C THR A 81 -7.13 -14.66 -5.94
N ASP A 82 -6.99 -14.18 -4.71
CA ASP A 82 -6.57 -12.81 -4.45
C ASP A 82 -5.12 -12.57 -4.90
N VAL A 83 -4.88 -11.43 -5.57
CA VAL A 83 -3.53 -11.00 -5.99
C VAL A 83 -2.98 -10.00 -4.98
N GLN A 84 -3.86 -9.13 -4.48
CA GLN A 84 -3.55 -8.26 -3.36
C GLN A 84 -4.02 -8.93 -2.07
N PRO A 85 -3.42 -8.62 -0.92
CA PRO A 85 -3.96 -9.04 0.36
C PRO A 85 -5.43 -8.61 0.48
N PRO A 86 -6.36 -9.54 0.76
CA PRO A 86 -7.79 -9.20 0.81
C PRO A 86 -8.13 -8.33 2.02
N ASP A 87 -7.34 -8.46 3.08
CA ASP A 87 -7.54 -7.72 4.32
C ASP A 87 -6.57 -6.56 4.44
N THR A 88 -7.06 -5.42 4.93
CA THR A 88 -6.24 -4.26 5.26
C THR A 88 -6.70 -3.63 6.57
N VAL A 89 -5.90 -2.76 7.12
CA VAL A 89 -6.23 -1.99 8.32
C VAL A 89 -6.37 -0.53 7.93
N LEU A 90 -7.54 0.05 8.21
CA LEU A 90 -7.78 1.47 8.09
C LEU A 90 -7.59 2.13 9.46
N VAL A 91 -6.75 3.15 9.52
CA VAL A 91 -6.52 3.94 10.73
C VAL A 91 -7.10 5.33 10.52
N ASP A 92 -8.01 5.75 11.41
CA ASP A 92 -8.51 7.12 11.40
C ASP A 92 -7.44 8.06 11.96
N LEU A 93 -6.92 8.95 11.11
CA LEU A 93 -5.88 9.92 11.45
C LEU A 93 -6.42 11.34 11.71
N ARG A 94 -7.76 11.51 11.75
CA ARG A 94 -8.39 12.81 12.03
C ARG A 94 -8.34 13.24 13.50
N PRO A 95 -8.36 12.31 14.49
CA PRO A 95 -8.16 12.66 15.88
C PRO A 95 -6.75 13.19 16.14
N ASP A 96 -6.55 13.81 17.31
CA ASP A 96 -5.22 14.21 17.75
C ASP A 96 -4.31 13.02 18.08
N ASP A 97 -3.01 13.29 18.19
CA ASP A 97 -1.98 12.28 18.43
C ASP A 97 -2.25 11.44 19.71
N ASP A 98 -2.74 12.07 20.77
CA ASP A 98 -3.01 11.40 22.04
C ASP A 98 -4.20 10.44 21.91
N ALA A 99 -5.23 10.83 21.19
CA ALA A 99 -6.40 9.99 20.92
C ALA A 99 -6.03 8.79 20.02
N ILE A 100 -5.23 9.03 18.95
CA ILE A 100 -4.74 7.95 18.08
C ILE A 100 -3.88 6.96 18.89
N LEU A 101 -2.93 7.46 19.67
CA LEU A 101 -2.10 6.63 20.56
C LEU A 101 -2.97 5.89 21.59
N GLY A 102 -3.98 6.57 22.16
CA GLY A 102 -4.91 5.99 23.12
C GLY A 102 -5.66 4.77 22.58
N ALA A 103 -6.07 4.82 21.32
CA ALA A 103 -6.76 3.75 20.61
C ALA A 103 -5.86 2.55 20.26
N MET A 104 -4.54 2.73 20.20
CA MET A 104 -3.61 1.63 19.92
C MET A 104 -3.55 0.61 21.07
N LYS A 105 -3.21 -0.64 20.74
CA LYS A 105 -2.89 -1.66 21.75
C LYS A 105 -1.72 -1.18 22.62
N SER A 106 -1.75 -1.52 23.92
CA SER A 106 -0.72 -1.09 24.91
C SER A 106 0.71 -1.39 24.47
N LYS A 107 0.92 -2.55 23.83
CA LYS A 107 2.24 -2.96 23.28
C LYS A 107 2.74 -2.00 22.21
N TRP A 108 1.85 -1.47 21.34
CA TRP A 108 2.22 -0.50 20.31
C TRP A 108 2.69 0.81 20.92
N ARG A 109 1.89 1.37 21.83
CA ARG A 109 2.25 2.60 22.56
C ARG A 109 3.58 2.46 23.29
N TYR A 110 3.76 1.31 23.97
CA TYR A 110 5.01 1.03 24.67
C TYR A 110 6.20 1.02 23.71
N ASN A 111 6.10 0.34 22.57
CA ASN A 111 7.20 0.20 21.61
C ASN A 111 7.53 1.52 20.91
N ILE A 112 6.54 2.36 20.62
CA ILE A 112 6.75 3.73 20.09
C ILE A 112 7.58 4.55 21.07
N ARG A 113 7.15 4.59 22.35
CA ARG A 113 7.85 5.33 23.41
C ARG A 113 9.23 4.75 23.71
N LEU A 114 9.37 3.44 23.64
CA LEU A 114 10.66 2.75 23.82
C LEU A 114 11.65 3.16 22.74
N ALA A 115 11.24 3.15 21.47
CA ALA A 115 12.08 3.55 20.35
C ALA A 115 12.60 5.00 20.53
N GLU A 116 11.72 5.91 20.85
CA GLU A 116 12.06 7.32 21.10
C GLU A 116 13.03 7.47 22.28
N LYS A 117 12.72 6.83 23.42
CA LYS A 117 13.57 6.81 24.62
C LYS A 117 14.95 6.23 24.37
N LYS A 118 15.04 5.23 23.48
CA LYS A 118 16.31 4.58 23.09
C LYS A 118 17.07 5.34 22.01
N GLY A 119 16.61 6.53 21.61
CA GLY A 119 17.33 7.38 20.68
C GLY A 119 17.10 7.07 19.21
N VAL A 120 16.09 6.26 18.87
CA VAL A 120 15.67 6.11 17.47
C VAL A 120 15.10 7.45 16.99
N ARG A 121 15.56 7.93 15.83
CA ARG A 121 15.08 9.13 15.17
C ARG A 121 14.55 8.77 13.79
N VAL A 122 13.43 9.37 13.43
CA VAL A 122 12.79 9.18 12.13
C VAL A 122 12.81 10.49 11.37
N ALA A 123 13.21 10.42 10.11
CA ALA A 123 13.17 11.56 9.20
C ALA A 123 12.61 11.11 7.84
N GLU A 124 11.98 12.05 7.15
CA GLU A 124 11.72 11.93 5.72
C GLU A 124 13.01 12.27 4.97
N GLU A 125 13.53 11.33 4.19
CA GLU A 125 14.80 11.49 3.48
C GLU A 125 14.63 11.54 1.95
N GLY A 126 13.43 11.29 1.45
CA GLY A 126 13.10 11.38 0.04
C GLY A 126 13.87 10.40 -0.86
N ARG A 127 13.91 10.72 -2.16
CA ARG A 127 14.52 9.87 -3.19
C ARG A 127 16.00 9.58 -2.98
N SER A 128 16.75 10.48 -2.37
CA SER A 128 18.20 10.30 -2.11
C SER A 128 18.50 9.07 -1.25
N ALA A 129 17.58 8.68 -0.38
CA ALA A 129 17.71 7.51 0.49
C ALA A 129 17.23 6.19 -0.16
N LEU A 130 16.85 6.20 -1.45
CA LEU A 130 16.32 5.01 -2.12
C LEU A 130 17.33 3.85 -2.18
N GLY A 131 18.62 4.15 -2.34
CA GLY A 131 19.68 3.14 -2.27
C GLY A 131 19.70 2.43 -0.93
N LEU A 132 19.67 3.20 0.15
CA LEU A 132 19.60 2.70 1.52
C LEU A 132 18.34 1.86 1.78
N PHE A 133 17.18 2.35 1.34
CA PHE A 133 15.94 1.59 1.43
C PHE A 133 16.08 0.23 0.76
N TYR A 134 16.68 0.19 -0.44
CA TYR A 134 16.80 -1.05 -1.20
C TYR A 134 17.73 -2.07 -0.50
N GLU A 135 18.84 -1.64 0.10
CA GLU A 135 19.74 -2.48 0.90
C GLU A 135 19.01 -3.10 2.10
N LEU A 136 18.23 -2.31 2.84
CA LEU A 136 17.39 -2.79 3.93
C LEU A 136 16.32 -3.77 3.43
N TYR A 137 15.79 -3.51 2.22
CA TYR A 137 14.75 -4.35 1.65
C TYR A 137 15.29 -5.70 1.17
N GLU A 138 16.52 -5.75 0.63
CA GLU A 138 17.22 -7.01 0.34
C GLU A 138 17.43 -7.85 1.61
N THR A 139 17.79 -7.21 2.73
CA THR A 139 17.91 -7.88 4.04
C THR A 139 16.56 -8.45 4.48
N THR A 140 15.50 -7.65 4.38
CA THR A 140 14.13 -8.09 4.69
C THR A 140 13.70 -9.24 3.81
N SER A 141 13.94 -9.16 2.49
CA SER A 141 13.62 -10.21 1.52
C SER A 141 14.28 -11.54 1.86
N LYS A 142 15.58 -11.52 2.14
CA LYS A 142 16.34 -12.73 2.51
C LYS A 142 15.81 -13.35 3.80
N ARG A 143 15.51 -12.53 4.80
CA ARG A 143 14.99 -12.97 6.09
C ARG A 143 13.58 -13.57 5.98
N ASP A 144 12.69 -12.90 5.26
CA ASP A 144 11.25 -13.20 5.26
C ASP A 144 10.82 -14.03 4.02
N GLY A 145 11.74 -14.33 3.10
CA GLY A 145 11.48 -15.15 1.92
C GLY A 145 10.56 -14.47 0.88
N ILE A 146 10.54 -13.13 0.83
CA ILE A 146 9.68 -12.38 -0.08
C ILE A 146 10.41 -11.98 -1.36
N ALA A 147 9.68 -11.95 -2.48
CA ALA A 147 10.22 -11.48 -3.75
C ALA A 147 10.32 -9.96 -3.79
N LEU A 148 11.42 -9.45 -4.36
CA LEU A 148 11.65 -8.03 -4.57
C LEU A 148 11.42 -7.64 -6.04
N HIS A 149 10.91 -6.44 -6.24
CA HIS A 149 11.07 -5.77 -7.52
C HIS A 149 12.53 -5.29 -7.71
N ALA A 150 12.98 -5.17 -8.95
CA ALA A 150 14.27 -4.58 -9.24
C ALA A 150 14.33 -3.12 -8.72
N ARG A 151 15.50 -2.66 -8.31
CA ARG A 151 15.71 -1.28 -7.83
C ARG A 151 15.15 -0.21 -8.77
N SER A 152 15.29 -0.43 -10.09
CA SER A 152 14.76 0.47 -11.12
C SER A 152 13.23 0.63 -11.10
N TYR A 153 12.50 -0.31 -10.51
CA TYR A 153 11.06 -0.16 -10.29
C TYR A 153 10.76 0.98 -9.31
N TYR A 154 11.46 1.01 -8.16
CA TYR A 154 11.29 2.06 -7.15
C TYR A 154 11.78 3.41 -7.66
N GLU A 155 12.88 3.45 -8.40
CA GLU A 155 13.38 4.66 -9.04
C GLU A 155 12.32 5.28 -9.96
N LYS A 156 11.70 4.48 -10.83
CA LYS A 156 10.61 4.92 -11.71
C LYS A 156 9.35 5.32 -10.93
N LEU A 157 9.07 4.65 -9.80
CA LEU A 157 7.92 5.00 -8.95
C LEU A 157 8.09 6.43 -8.40
N PHE A 158 9.27 6.75 -7.86
CA PHE A 158 9.60 8.09 -7.37
C PHE A 158 9.65 9.13 -8.50
N GLU A 159 10.15 8.77 -9.68
CA GLU A 159 10.16 9.67 -10.85
C GLU A 159 8.76 10.07 -11.30
N ARG A 160 7.80 9.15 -11.22
CA ARG A 160 6.42 9.41 -11.63
C ARG A 160 5.62 10.17 -10.57
N ALA A 161 5.83 9.85 -9.30
CA ALA A 161 5.11 10.47 -8.19
C ALA A 161 5.62 11.90 -7.89
N ASN A 162 6.91 12.16 -8.10
CA ASN A 162 7.55 13.46 -7.83
C ASN A 162 8.28 13.92 -9.10
N PRO A 163 7.57 14.41 -10.12
CA PRO A 163 8.16 14.76 -11.42
C PRO A 163 8.86 16.12 -11.39
N ASP A 164 9.74 16.37 -10.43
CA ASP A 164 10.51 17.61 -10.36
C ASP A 164 11.30 17.81 -11.66
N GLY A 165 10.84 18.77 -12.47
CA GLY A 165 11.54 19.25 -13.65
C GLY A 165 11.18 18.60 -14.99
N VAL A 166 10.18 17.73 -15.09
CA VAL A 166 9.72 17.22 -16.39
C VAL A 166 8.70 18.20 -16.98
N GLN A 167 9.16 19.00 -17.94
CA GLN A 167 8.31 19.95 -18.69
C GLN A 167 7.14 19.20 -19.34
N GLY A 168 5.89 19.59 -19.02
CA GLY A 168 4.68 19.10 -19.66
C GLY A 168 3.93 17.98 -18.94
N MET A 169 4.38 17.50 -17.78
CA MET A 169 3.57 16.64 -16.93
C MET A 169 2.73 17.48 -15.95
N ALA A 170 1.44 17.14 -15.83
CA ALA A 170 0.61 17.66 -14.77
C ALA A 170 1.23 17.30 -13.41
N PRO A 171 1.07 18.15 -12.36
CA PRO A 171 1.52 17.80 -11.03
C PRO A 171 0.94 16.44 -10.65
N ALA A 172 1.79 15.53 -10.17
CA ALA A 172 1.35 14.21 -9.75
C ALA A 172 0.28 14.38 -8.66
N SER A 173 -0.80 13.62 -8.77
CA SER A 173 -1.84 13.57 -7.73
C SER A 173 -1.36 12.82 -6.48
N GLU A 174 -0.22 12.15 -6.57
CA GLU A 174 0.37 11.31 -5.53
C GLU A 174 1.67 11.93 -5.03
N ASP A 175 1.79 12.04 -3.70
CA ASP A 175 3.01 12.42 -2.99
C ASP A 175 3.63 11.17 -2.37
N LEU A 176 4.78 10.75 -2.89
CA LEU A 176 5.49 9.56 -2.44
C LEU A 176 6.61 9.96 -1.50
N ARG A 177 6.57 9.45 -0.27
CA ARG A 177 7.55 9.78 0.77
C ARG A 177 8.31 8.56 1.24
N LEU A 178 9.60 8.72 1.46
CA LEU A 178 10.50 7.73 2.02
C LEU A 178 10.96 8.18 3.41
N TRP A 179 10.62 7.39 4.41
CA TRP A 179 10.95 7.61 5.81
C TRP A 179 12.05 6.65 6.24
N VAL A 180 13.00 7.14 7.01
CA VAL A 180 14.10 6.33 7.54
C VAL A 180 14.19 6.49 9.06
N ALA A 181 14.26 5.37 9.76
CA ALA A 181 14.55 5.32 11.19
C ALA A 181 16.03 5.04 11.40
N ARG A 182 16.70 5.91 12.14
CA ARG A 182 18.13 5.80 12.47
C ARG A 182 18.37 5.77 13.97
N HIS A 183 19.44 5.09 14.34
CA HIS A 183 20.00 5.13 15.68
C HIS A 183 21.51 5.31 15.57
N GLU A 184 22.07 6.34 16.20
CA GLU A 184 23.51 6.66 16.12
C GLU A 184 24.04 6.73 14.68
N GLY A 185 23.26 7.32 13.77
CA GLY A 185 23.60 7.43 12.34
C GLY A 185 23.29 6.19 11.50
N GLN A 186 23.17 5.02 12.11
CA GLN A 186 22.86 3.76 11.42
C GLN A 186 21.37 3.70 11.06
N ALA A 187 21.05 3.39 9.81
CA ALA A 187 19.69 3.12 9.38
C ALA A 187 19.24 1.73 9.83
N LEU A 188 18.12 1.64 10.50
CA LEU A 188 17.58 0.40 11.06
C LEU A 188 16.30 -0.06 10.35
N ALA A 189 15.51 0.87 9.83
CA ALA A 189 14.31 0.55 9.08
C ALA A 189 13.94 1.72 8.16
N ALA A 190 13.19 1.43 7.09
CA ALA A 190 12.66 2.43 6.19
C ALA A 190 11.29 2.00 5.65
N ILE A 191 10.42 2.98 5.38
CA ILE A 191 9.12 2.74 4.76
C ILE A 191 8.87 3.74 3.63
N ILE A 192 8.10 3.29 2.64
CA ILE A 192 7.56 4.14 1.57
C ILE A 192 6.06 4.26 1.78
N THR A 193 5.58 5.49 1.83
CA THR A 193 4.17 5.84 1.90
C THR A 193 3.78 6.69 0.71
N VAL A 194 2.53 6.57 0.26
CA VAL A 194 1.93 7.45 -0.75
C VAL A 194 0.77 8.22 -0.13
N PHE A 195 0.70 9.50 -0.42
CA PHE A 195 -0.39 10.39 -0.04
C PHE A 195 -1.19 10.73 -1.30
N HIS A 196 -2.49 10.50 -1.26
CA HIS A 196 -3.41 10.80 -2.34
C HIS A 196 -4.73 11.34 -1.77
N GLY A 197 -5.07 12.57 -2.08
CA GLY A 197 -6.27 13.23 -1.56
C GLY A 197 -6.29 13.22 -0.03
N LYS A 198 -7.25 12.49 0.56
CA LYS A 198 -7.43 12.39 2.01
C LYS A 198 -6.90 11.05 2.59
N ARG A 199 -6.16 10.29 1.81
CA ARG A 199 -5.65 8.97 2.21
C ARG A 199 -4.13 8.93 2.17
N ALA A 200 -3.54 8.22 3.12
CA ALA A 200 -2.15 7.80 3.09
C ALA A 200 -2.10 6.27 3.09
N VAL A 201 -1.22 5.70 2.27
CA VAL A 201 -1.07 4.24 2.17
C VAL A 201 0.38 3.87 2.44
N TYR A 202 0.59 2.93 3.35
CA TYR A 202 1.85 2.25 3.54
C TYR A 202 2.06 1.24 2.40
N LEU A 203 3.05 1.48 1.54
CA LEU A 203 3.30 0.65 0.36
C LEU A 203 4.38 -0.41 0.59
N TYR A 204 5.52 0.00 1.11
CA TYR A 204 6.69 -0.87 1.27
C TYR A 204 7.38 -0.60 2.60
N GLY A 205 7.91 -1.65 3.21
CA GLY A 205 8.68 -1.53 4.43
C GLY A 205 9.86 -2.48 4.46
N ALA A 206 10.93 -1.99 5.02
CA ALA A 206 12.20 -2.69 5.13
C ALA A 206 12.80 -2.49 6.51
N SER A 207 13.50 -3.48 7.02
CA SER A 207 14.20 -3.39 8.30
C SER A 207 15.48 -4.23 8.33
N SER A 208 16.47 -3.71 9.03
CA SER A 208 17.70 -4.43 9.36
C SER A 208 17.42 -5.58 10.34
N ASP A 209 18.31 -6.52 10.39
CA ASP A 209 18.35 -7.57 11.42
C ASP A 209 19.02 -7.09 12.72
N GLU A 210 19.72 -5.96 12.65
CA GLU A 210 20.42 -5.37 13.76
C GLU A 210 19.50 -4.50 14.65
N LYS A 211 19.83 -4.42 15.93
CA LYS A 211 19.18 -3.55 16.92
C LYS A 211 17.64 -3.58 16.90
N ARG A 212 17.04 -4.71 16.51
CA ARG A 212 15.57 -4.86 16.41
C ARG A 212 14.84 -4.57 17.72
N SER A 213 15.52 -4.78 18.86
CA SER A 213 15.01 -4.48 20.21
C SER A 213 14.78 -2.97 20.45
N LEU A 214 15.32 -2.10 19.60
CA LEU A 214 15.04 -0.66 19.62
C LEU A 214 13.70 -0.28 18.99
N MET A 215 12.95 -1.22 18.42
CA MET A 215 11.62 -1.05 17.86
C MET A 215 11.50 0.02 16.74
N PRO A 216 12.47 0.11 15.80
CA PRO A 216 12.51 1.20 14.80
C PRO A 216 11.28 1.24 13.90
N ALA A 217 10.70 0.09 13.55
CA ALA A 217 9.50 0.03 12.71
C ALA A 217 8.27 0.68 13.37
N TYR A 218 8.15 0.62 14.70
CA TYR A 218 7.06 1.29 15.41
C TYR A 218 7.21 2.80 15.37
N ALA A 219 8.43 3.31 15.53
CA ALA A 219 8.70 4.74 15.40
C ALA A 219 8.41 5.25 13.98
N LEU A 220 8.76 4.46 12.94
CA LEU A 220 8.48 4.79 11.54
C LEU A 220 6.99 4.92 11.26
N GLN A 221 6.21 3.89 11.62
CA GLN A 221 4.76 3.92 11.39
C GLN A 221 4.13 5.11 12.12
N TRP A 222 4.54 5.36 13.36
CA TRP A 222 4.02 6.49 14.12
C TRP A 222 4.40 7.85 13.51
N ALA A 223 5.63 8.02 13.03
CA ALA A 223 6.05 9.23 12.35
C ALA A 223 5.25 9.49 11.05
N ALA A 224 5.03 8.46 10.25
CA ALA A 224 4.25 8.57 9.03
C ALA A 224 2.75 8.84 9.28
N MET A 225 2.18 8.34 10.40
CA MET A 225 0.79 8.63 10.79
C MET A 225 0.58 10.09 11.21
N LYS A 226 1.63 10.76 11.70
CA LYS A 226 1.58 12.16 12.14
C LYS A 226 1.83 13.19 11.03
N ALA A 227 2.28 12.74 9.86
CA ALA A 227 2.61 13.61 8.74
C ALA A 227 1.40 13.97 7.90
#